data_0b1782f41ffa20acd755defb029e81a1
#
_entry.id   0b1782f41ffa20acd755defb029e81a1
#
_cell.length_a   1.000
_cell.length_b   1.000
_cell.length_c   1.000
_cell.angle_alpha   90.00
_cell.angle_beta   90.00
_cell.angle_gamma   90.00
#
_symmetry.space_group_name_H-M   'P 1'
#
loop_
_entity.id
_entity.type
_entity.pdbx_description
1 polymer ?
#
loop_
_entity_poly.entity_id
_entity_poly.type
_entity_poly.pdbx_seq_one_letter_code
_entity_poly.pdbx_strand_id
1 'polypeptide(L)'
;MAGEEFLKSIETNFHNAVTALNKAMPDDRLSDDLANQIMMANSTYVVRFGVRLRDKLFTFTGYRSVHSEHYEPVKGGIRYAPDVNQPEVEALAALMSYKCALVEVPFGGSKGCLLYTSPSPRDMRRSRMPSSA
;
A
#
# COMPACT_ATOMS: atom_id res chain seq x y z
N MET A 1 3.01 5.05 14.25
CA MET A 1 3.31 6.51 14.23
C MET A 1 3.63 6.99 12.82
N ALA A 2 4.79 6.76 12.23
CA ALA A 2 5.09 7.28 10.88
C ALA A 2 4.13 6.81 9.78
N GLY A 3 3.71 5.55 9.80
CA GLY A 3 2.74 4.99 8.84
C GLY A 3 1.33 5.56 8.99
N GLU A 4 0.90 5.84 10.20
CA GLU A 4 -0.40 6.47 10.48
C GLU A 4 -0.42 7.94 10.06
N GLU A 5 0.67 8.68 10.30
CA GLU A 5 0.81 10.05 9.83
C GLU A 5 0.81 10.12 8.29
N PHE A 6 1.46 9.14 7.66
CA PHE A 6 1.48 9.03 6.21
C PHE A 6 0.08 8.73 5.64
N LEU A 7 -0.65 7.77 6.22
CA LEU A 7 -2.02 7.48 5.84
C LEU A 7 -2.90 8.73 5.99
N LYS A 8 -2.83 9.40 7.15
CA LYS A 8 -3.59 10.61 7.43
C LYS A 8 -3.28 11.75 6.45
N SER A 9 -2.02 11.86 6.01
CA SER A 9 -1.63 12.84 4.99
C SER A 9 -2.31 12.55 3.64
N ILE A 10 -2.39 11.27 3.24
CA ILE A 10 -3.06 10.86 2.01
C ILE A 10 -4.56 11.11 2.10
N GLU A 11 -5.18 10.78 3.24
CA GLU A 11 -6.59 11.06 3.51
C GLU A 11 -6.91 12.56 3.39
N THR A 12 -6.09 13.39 4.01
CA THR A 12 -6.25 14.85 3.96
C THR A 12 -6.16 15.36 2.52
N ASN A 13 -5.17 14.89 1.75
CA ASN A 13 -5.01 15.30 0.35
C ASN A 13 -6.18 14.82 -0.52
N PHE A 14 -6.70 13.63 -0.27
CA PHE A 14 -7.86 13.11 -0.97
C PHE A 14 -9.12 13.95 -0.69
N HIS A 15 -9.42 14.27 0.58
CA HIS A 15 -10.55 15.13 0.93
C HIS A 15 -10.42 16.53 0.37
N ASN A 16 -9.22 17.11 0.32
CA ASN A 16 -8.97 18.38 -0.35
C ASN A 16 -9.29 18.29 -1.85
N ALA A 17 -8.91 17.20 -2.50
CA ALA A 17 -9.22 16.95 -3.90
C ALA A 17 -10.73 16.80 -4.14
N VAL A 18 -11.44 16.06 -3.29
CA VAL A 18 -12.90 15.91 -3.32
C VAL A 18 -13.60 17.27 -3.15
N THR A 19 -13.12 18.09 -2.22
CA THR A 19 -13.65 19.44 -1.99
C THR A 19 -13.47 20.31 -3.24
N ALA A 20 -12.31 20.27 -3.87
CA ALA A 20 -12.02 21.00 -5.09
C ALA A 20 -12.91 20.51 -6.26
N LEU A 21 -13.07 19.19 -6.40
CA LEU A 21 -13.93 18.57 -7.40
C LEU A 21 -15.40 19.01 -7.24
N ASN A 22 -15.93 18.91 -6.03
CA ASN A 22 -17.31 19.29 -5.71
C ASN A 22 -17.59 20.78 -5.96
N LYS A 23 -16.56 21.63 -5.85
CA LYS A 23 -16.65 23.04 -6.19
C LYS A 23 -16.65 23.26 -7.70
N ALA A 24 -15.90 22.48 -8.44
CA ALA A 24 -15.79 22.57 -9.89
C ALA A 24 -17.02 21.96 -10.61
N MET A 25 -17.62 20.92 -10.01
CA MET A 25 -18.74 20.15 -10.58
C MET A 25 -19.91 20.09 -9.59
N PRO A 26 -20.65 21.19 -9.41
CA PRO A 26 -21.70 21.26 -8.39
C PRO A 26 -22.90 20.34 -8.64
N ASP A 27 -23.14 19.95 -9.89
CA ASP A 27 -24.24 19.06 -10.28
C ASP A 27 -23.91 17.57 -10.10
N ASP A 28 -22.61 17.24 -10.09
CA ASP A 28 -22.10 15.85 -9.94
C ASP A 28 -21.26 15.69 -8.65
N ARG A 29 -21.83 16.15 -7.55
CA ARG A 29 -21.12 16.11 -6.25
C ARG A 29 -20.88 14.69 -5.76
N LEU A 30 -19.65 14.43 -5.37
CA LEU A 30 -19.29 13.25 -4.61
C LEU A 30 -19.72 13.42 -3.15
N SER A 31 -20.56 12.51 -2.63
CA SER A 31 -20.96 12.53 -1.22
C SER A 31 -19.77 12.13 -0.32
N ASP A 32 -19.81 12.58 0.94
CA ASP A 32 -18.76 12.23 1.90
C ASP A 32 -18.69 10.72 2.15
N ASP A 33 -19.83 10.02 2.17
CA ASP A 33 -19.89 8.58 2.33
C ASP A 33 -19.21 7.86 1.18
N LEU A 34 -19.45 8.29 -0.06
CA LEU A 34 -18.83 7.72 -1.25
C LEU A 34 -17.33 8.05 -1.29
N ALA A 35 -16.94 9.26 -0.90
CA ALA A 35 -15.54 9.64 -0.79
C ALA A 35 -14.79 8.76 0.22
N ASN A 36 -15.38 8.54 1.40
CA ASN A 36 -14.81 7.64 2.41
C ASN A 36 -14.71 6.21 1.90
N GLN A 37 -15.72 5.70 1.19
CA GLN A 37 -15.68 4.38 0.60
C GLN A 37 -14.58 4.23 -0.47
N ILE A 38 -14.36 5.25 -1.30
CA ILE A 38 -13.28 5.26 -2.31
C ILE A 38 -11.90 5.22 -1.65
N MET A 39 -11.76 5.79 -0.45
CA MET A 39 -10.50 5.78 0.28
C MET A 39 -10.16 4.46 0.94
N MET A 40 -11.15 3.65 1.28
CA MET A 40 -10.95 2.39 1.99
C MET A 40 -10.30 1.35 1.08
N ALA A 41 -9.32 0.63 1.61
CA ALA A 41 -8.78 -0.55 0.91
C ALA A 41 -9.84 -1.68 0.88
N ASN A 42 -10.00 -2.32 -0.27
CA ASN A 42 -10.94 -3.44 -0.44
C ASN A 42 -10.55 -4.65 0.42
N SER A 43 -9.26 -4.93 0.51
CA SER A 43 -8.75 -6.04 1.31
C SER A 43 -7.29 -5.86 1.69
N THR A 44 -6.90 -6.38 2.85
CA THR A 44 -5.52 -6.47 3.27
C THR A 44 -5.24 -7.86 3.84
N TYR A 45 -4.32 -8.57 3.23
CA TYR A 45 -3.85 -9.88 3.65
C TYR A 45 -2.57 -9.72 4.47
N VAL A 46 -2.56 -10.38 5.63
CA VAL A 46 -1.37 -10.47 6.48
C VAL A 46 -0.94 -11.94 6.54
N VAL A 47 0.28 -12.21 6.11
CA VAL A 47 0.85 -13.56 6.15
C VAL A 47 2.07 -13.58 7.06
N ARG A 48 2.24 -14.65 7.83
CA ARG A 48 3.41 -14.88 8.65
C ARG A 48 3.98 -16.25 8.31
N PHE A 49 5.27 -16.29 8.07
CA PHE A 49 5.95 -17.54 7.73
C PHE A 49 7.39 -17.54 8.25
N GLY A 50 7.90 -18.75 8.49
CA GLY A 50 9.27 -18.97 8.91
C GLY A 50 10.11 -19.55 7.77
N VAL A 51 11.33 -19.07 7.64
CA VAL A 51 12.33 -19.62 6.71
C VAL A 51 13.57 -20.04 7.49
N ARG A 52 14.00 -21.27 7.31
CA ARG A 52 15.26 -21.76 7.89
C ARG A 52 16.41 -21.45 6.93
N LEU A 53 17.34 -20.60 7.38
CA LEU A 53 18.54 -20.22 6.65
C LEU A 53 19.75 -20.47 7.55
N ARG A 54 20.71 -21.28 7.12
CA ARG A 54 21.95 -21.58 7.87
C ARG A 54 21.67 -21.98 9.33
N ASP A 55 20.74 -22.93 9.51
CA ASP A 55 20.30 -23.49 10.80
C ASP A 55 19.61 -22.48 11.76
N LYS A 56 19.31 -21.27 11.29
CA LYS A 56 18.51 -20.29 12.02
C LYS A 56 17.14 -20.15 11.40
N LEU A 57 16.12 -20.01 12.25
CA LEU A 57 14.76 -19.73 11.84
C LEU A 57 14.53 -18.23 11.83
N PHE A 58 14.16 -17.69 10.69
CA PHE A 58 13.78 -16.29 10.50
C PHE A 58 12.28 -16.21 10.29
N THR A 59 11.64 -15.26 10.97
CA THR A 59 10.21 -15.01 10.82
C THR A 59 9.98 -13.78 9.95
N PHE A 60 9.09 -13.92 8.99
CA PHE A 60 8.68 -12.84 8.10
C PHE A 60 7.19 -12.55 8.29
N THR A 61 6.85 -11.27 8.23
CA THR A 61 5.47 -10.83 8.12
C THR A 61 5.31 -10.12 6.77
N GLY A 62 4.39 -10.62 5.95
CA GLY A 62 4.05 -10.03 4.67
C GLY A 62 2.69 -9.35 4.74
N TYR A 63 2.58 -8.21 4.09
CA TYR A 63 1.34 -7.49 3.86
C TYR A 63 1.07 -7.42 2.37
N ARG A 64 -0.18 -7.67 1.98
CA ARG A 64 -0.68 -7.39 0.63
C ARG A 64 -1.99 -6.65 0.74
N SER A 65 -1.98 -5.36 0.45
CA SER A 65 -3.19 -4.55 0.39
C SER A 65 -3.62 -4.35 -1.06
N VAL A 66 -4.91 -4.52 -1.29
CA VAL A 66 -5.62 -4.20 -2.52
C VAL A 66 -6.55 -3.04 -2.22
N HIS A 67 -6.28 -1.89 -2.81
CA HIS A 67 -7.08 -0.69 -2.59
C HIS A 67 -8.34 -0.70 -3.46
N SER A 68 -8.22 -1.00 -4.75
CA SER A 68 -9.35 -0.99 -5.67
C SER A 68 -9.23 -2.13 -6.68
N GLU A 69 -10.34 -2.86 -6.87
CA GLU A 69 -10.47 -3.98 -7.81
C GLU A 69 -11.41 -3.69 -8.97
N HIS A 70 -11.86 -2.40 -9.13
CA HIS A 70 -12.73 -1.99 -10.21
C HIS A 70 -12.09 -2.06 -11.63
N TYR A 71 -10.77 -2.10 -11.68
CA TYR A 71 -10.01 -2.48 -12.85
C TYR A 71 -9.08 -3.64 -12.50
N GLU A 72 -9.16 -4.71 -13.26
CA GLU A 72 -8.24 -5.85 -13.15
C GLU A 72 -7.26 -5.88 -14.33
N PRO A 73 -6.03 -6.33 -14.10
CA PRO A 73 -5.48 -6.80 -12.83
C PRO A 73 -5.12 -5.66 -11.86
N VAL A 74 -5.16 -5.94 -10.57
CA VAL A 74 -4.62 -5.03 -9.55
C VAL A 74 -3.11 -5.03 -9.60
N LYS A 75 -2.51 -3.85 -9.67
CA LYS A 75 -1.08 -3.65 -9.84
C LYS A 75 -0.46 -2.88 -8.68
N GLY A 76 0.73 -3.30 -8.28
CA GLY A 76 1.54 -2.59 -7.29
C GLY A 76 2.86 -3.30 -7.04
N GLY A 77 3.83 -2.54 -6.53
CA GLY A 77 5.15 -3.04 -6.21
C GLY A 77 5.20 -3.81 -4.88
N ILE A 78 6.34 -4.44 -4.62
CA ILE A 78 6.70 -5.02 -3.32
C ILE A 78 7.82 -4.18 -2.72
N ARG A 79 7.69 -3.85 -1.42
CA ARG A 79 8.72 -3.18 -0.64
C ARG A 79 9.24 -4.13 0.44
N TYR A 80 10.53 -4.12 0.63
CA TYR A 80 11.21 -4.82 1.72
C TYR A 80 11.70 -3.76 2.71
N ALA A 81 11.19 -3.77 3.94
CA ALA A 81 11.60 -2.81 4.96
C ALA A 81 11.47 -3.41 6.36
N PRO A 82 12.31 -2.97 7.31
CA PRO A 82 12.30 -3.52 8.68
C PRO A 82 11.17 -2.95 9.56
N ASP A 83 10.53 -1.87 9.15
CA ASP A 83 9.65 -1.04 9.97
C ASP A 83 8.26 -0.78 9.34
N VAL A 84 7.85 -1.61 8.40
CA VAL A 84 6.55 -1.49 7.72
C VAL A 84 5.41 -1.89 8.62
N ASN A 85 4.31 -1.15 8.57
CA ASN A 85 3.04 -1.47 9.20
C ASN A 85 1.89 -1.51 8.20
N GLN A 86 0.76 -2.09 8.61
CA GLN A 86 -0.42 -2.25 7.75
C GLN A 86 -0.96 -0.91 7.22
N PRO A 87 -1.16 0.16 8.04
CA PRO A 87 -1.64 1.45 7.54
C PRO A 87 -0.76 2.06 6.44
N GLU A 88 0.55 1.92 6.54
CA GLU A 88 1.47 2.38 5.48
C GLU A 88 1.27 1.61 4.18
N VAL A 89 1.04 0.31 4.25
CA VAL A 89 0.82 -0.52 3.06
C VAL A 89 -0.51 -0.17 2.38
N GLU A 90 -1.56 0.07 3.16
CA GLU A 90 -2.88 0.50 2.67
C GLU A 90 -2.79 1.87 2.00
N ALA A 91 -2.11 2.82 2.61
CA ALA A 91 -1.85 4.14 2.05
C ALA A 91 -1.10 4.07 0.71
N LEU A 92 -0.07 3.24 0.63
CA LEU A 92 0.68 3.03 -0.61
C LEU A 92 -0.15 2.32 -1.70
N ALA A 93 -1.09 1.44 -1.32
CA ALA A 93 -2.01 0.80 -2.26
C ALA A 93 -3.01 1.83 -2.83
N ALA A 94 -3.54 2.73 -2.00
CA ALA A 94 -4.40 3.83 -2.43
C ALA A 94 -3.68 4.75 -3.43
N LEU A 95 -2.45 5.15 -3.12
CA LEU A 95 -1.63 5.95 -4.04
C LEU A 95 -1.39 5.25 -5.39
N MET A 96 -1.33 3.92 -5.42
CA MET A 96 -1.22 3.19 -6.70
C MET A 96 -2.49 3.31 -7.53
N SER A 97 -3.69 3.23 -6.92
CA SER A 97 -4.96 3.47 -7.64
C SER A 97 -5.00 4.88 -8.21
N TYR A 98 -4.64 5.89 -7.40
CA TYR A 98 -4.65 7.28 -7.84
C TYR A 98 -3.65 7.54 -8.97
N LYS A 99 -2.48 6.93 -8.92
CA LYS A 99 -1.49 7.01 -10.02
C LYS A 99 -2.00 6.38 -11.30
N CYS A 100 -2.64 5.21 -11.21
CA CYS A 100 -3.22 4.56 -12.38
C CYS A 100 -4.34 5.41 -13.00
N ALA A 101 -5.21 5.97 -12.17
CA ALA A 101 -6.27 6.88 -12.61
C ALA A 101 -5.71 8.15 -13.27
N LEU A 102 -4.67 8.75 -12.68
CA LEU A 102 -4.06 9.98 -13.20
C LEU A 102 -3.46 9.81 -14.60
N VAL A 103 -2.91 8.64 -14.91
CA VAL A 103 -2.32 8.33 -16.22
C VAL A 103 -3.27 7.53 -17.13
N GLU A 104 -4.53 7.40 -16.71
CA GLU A 104 -5.61 6.75 -17.48
C GLU A 104 -5.29 5.31 -17.91
N VAL A 105 -4.60 4.56 -17.04
CA VAL A 105 -4.39 3.13 -17.26
C VAL A 105 -5.39 2.29 -16.49
N PRO A 106 -5.97 1.21 -17.09
CA PRO A 106 -7.04 0.43 -16.49
C PRO A 106 -6.50 -0.62 -15.51
N PHE A 107 -5.88 -0.18 -14.41
CA PHE A 107 -5.39 -1.05 -13.35
C PHE A 107 -5.91 -0.62 -11.99
N GLY A 108 -6.33 -1.58 -11.18
CA GLY A 108 -6.54 -1.38 -9.76
C GLY A 108 -5.22 -1.22 -9.00
N GLY A 109 -5.24 -0.50 -7.89
CA GLY A 109 -4.06 -0.26 -7.07
C GLY A 109 -3.87 -1.29 -5.99
N SER A 110 -2.63 -1.76 -5.82
CA SER A 110 -2.26 -2.64 -4.72
C SER A 110 -0.83 -2.36 -4.26
N LYS A 111 -0.50 -2.85 -3.05
CA LYS A 111 0.85 -2.79 -2.51
C LYS A 111 1.18 -4.05 -1.73
N GLY A 112 2.38 -4.57 -1.94
CA GLY A 112 2.97 -5.61 -1.12
C GLY A 112 4.12 -5.06 -0.28
N CYS A 113 4.24 -5.55 0.94
CA CYS A 113 5.40 -5.30 1.79
C CYS A 113 5.82 -6.57 2.50
N LEU A 114 7.10 -6.76 2.67
CA LEU A 114 7.67 -7.84 3.45
C LEU A 114 8.52 -7.24 4.56
N LEU A 115 8.09 -7.48 5.79
CA LEU A 115 8.81 -7.14 7.00
C LEU A 115 9.73 -8.29 7.36
N TYR A 116 11.00 -7.99 7.49
CA TYR A 116 12.03 -8.91 7.91
C TYR A 116 12.46 -8.59 9.33
N THR A 117 12.18 -9.49 10.25
CA THR A 117 12.69 -9.41 11.63
C THR A 117 13.97 -10.24 11.71
N SER A 118 15.11 -9.59 11.51
CA SER A 118 16.41 -10.25 11.70
C SER A 118 16.85 -10.11 13.15
N PRO A 119 17.41 -11.16 13.74
CA PRO A 119 18.10 -11.06 15.02
C PRO A 119 19.47 -10.34 14.93
N SER A 120 19.97 -10.00 13.71
CA SER A 120 21.26 -9.33 13.55
C SER A 120 21.34 -8.38 12.36
N PRO A 121 21.81 -7.13 12.55
CA PRO A 121 22.06 -6.18 11.46
C PRO A 121 23.06 -6.66 10.39
N ARG A 122 23.87 -7.66 10.72
CA ARG A 122 24.89 -8.23 9.83
C ARG A 122 24.28 -9.07 8.71
N ASP A 123 23.09 -9.64 8.92
CA ASP A 123 22.38 -10.46 7.95
C ASP A 123 21.64 -9.62 6.90
N MET A 124 21.29 -8.37 7.23
CA MET A 124 20.63 -7.42 6.32
C MET A 124 21.51 -6.98 5.15
N ARG A 125 22.84 -7.01 5.29
CA ARG A 125 23.78 -6.60 4.22
C ARG A 125 23.96 -7.63 3.11
N ARG A 126 23.53 -8.89 3.32
CA ARG A 126 23.71 -10.00 2.36
C ARG A 126 22.47 -10.35 1.54
N SER A 127 21.32 -9.76 1.82
CA SER A 127 20.09 -10.03 1.06
C SER A 127 19.82 -8.98 -0.04
N ARG A 128 20.85 -8.53 -0.73
CA ARG A 128 20.65 -7.93 -2.05
C ARG A 128 20.27 -9.07 -2.98
N MET A 129 18.97 -9.27 -3.19
CA MET A 129 18.52 -10.05 -4.32
C MET A 129 19.03 -9.35 -5.59
N PRO A 130 19.65 -10.10 -6.53
CA PRO A 130 19.93 -9.55 -7.85
C PRO A 130 18.59 -9.13 -8.45
N SER A 131 18.50 -7.90 -8.95
CA SER A 131 17.40 -7.50 -9.80
C SER A 131 17.51 -8.33 -11.08
N SER A 132 16.81 -9.44 -11.13
CA SER A 132 16.60 -10.12 -12.40
C SER A 132 15.67 -9.29 -13.24
N ALA A 133 16.16 -8.93 -14.40
CA ALA A 133 15.48 -8.27 -15.51
C ALA A 133 14.10 -8.84 -15.81
#